data_2ea0b17f33c54e4d40ff76e27335a87c
#
_entry.id   2ea0b17f33c54e4d40ff76e27335a87c
#
_cell.length_a   1.000
_cell.length_b   1.000
_cell.length_c   1.000
_cell.angle_alpha   90.00
_cell.angle_beta   90.00
_cell.angle_gamma   90.00
#
_symmetry.space_group_name_H-M   'P 1'
#
loop_
_entity.id
_entity.type
_entity.pdbx_description
1 polymer ?
#
loop_
_entity_poly.entity_id
_entity_poly.type
_entity_poly.pdbx_seq_one_letter_code
_entity_poly.pdbx_strand_id
1 'polypeptide(L)'
;RGKTSEPHIVPLTTFHIKFMDEIKQTTGHDTYLFPSTGGATPRRYDTLTNAVRKFVKASCMDRFSPRDIRRTFKTVAGSMGISLELRNRLQGHAMTDVGSVHYDRYDYLAEKRTAVQAWIDGLSEIVKIKE
;
A
#
# COMPACT_ATOMS: atom_id res chain seq x y z
N ARG A 1 -0.78 -4.19 -13.76
CA ARG A 1 0.25 -3.72 -14.70
C ARG A 1 0.23 -2.20 -14.67
N GLY A 2 1.28 -1.57 -14.06
CA GLY A 2 1.41 -0.11 -14.05
C GLY A 2 1.61 0.42 -15.47
N LYS A 3 1.32 1.70 -15.68
CA LYS A 3 1.54 2.38 -16.97
C LYS A 3 3.04 2.65 -17.25
N THR A 4 3.90 2.35 -16.29
CA THR A 4 5.37 2.51 -16.40
C THR A 4 6.00 1.16 -16.62
N SER A 5 7.03 1.08 -17.47
CA SER A 5 7.83 -0.12 -17.74
C SER A 5 8.74 -0.48 -16.55
N GLU A 6 8.98 0.45 -15.63
CA GLU A 6 9.87 0.27 -14.48
C GLU A 6 9.19 -0.50 -13.35
N PRO A 7 9.92 -1.40 -12.66
CA PRO A 7 9.43 -2.11 -11.49
C PRO A 7 9.07 -1.13 -10.37
N HIS A 8 7.89 -1.28 -9.79
CA HIS A 8 7.47 -0.51 -8.62
C HIS A 8 7.88 -1.25 -7.35
N ILE A 9 8.95 -0.78 -6.69
CA ILE A 9 9.48 -1.35 -5.46
C ILE A 9 9.01 -0.53 -4.26
N VAL A 10 8.38 -1.20 -3.30
CA VAL A 10 7.98 -0.65 -2.01
C VAL A 10 8.70 -1.41 -0.90
N PRO A 11 9.51 -0.74 -0.05
CA PRO A 11 10.18 -1.37 1.07
C PRO A 11 9.16 -1.86 2.10
N LEU A 12 9.40 -3.01 2.68
CA LEU A 12 8.60 -3.53 3.78
C LEU A 12 9.32 -3.30 5.11
N THR A 13 8.57 -2.89 6.14
CA THR A 13 9.03 -2.86 7.54
C THR A 13 8.74 -4.20 8.20
N THR A 14 9.28 -4.41 9.40
CA THR A 14 8.98 -5.60 10.22
C THR A 14 7.48 -5.78 10.45
N PHE A 15 6.75 -4.68 10.65
CA PHE A 15 5.28 -4.70 10.76
C PHE A 15 4.62 -5.33 9.53
N HIS A 16 5.01 -4.89 8.34
CA HIS A 16 4.44 -5.43 7.10
C HIS A 16 4.74 -6.93 6.95
N ILE A 17 5.94 -7.37 7.30
CA ILE A 17 6.34 -8.78 7.19
C ILE A 17 5.48 -9.62 8.14
N LYS A 18 5.40 -9.25 9.42
CA LYS A 18 4.55 -9.93 10.39
C LYS A 18 3.08 -10.03 9.92
N PHE A 19 2.54 -8.89 9.45
CA PHE A 19 1.16 -8.83 8.95
C PHE A 19 0.92 -9.72 7.72
N MET A 20 1.88 -9.78 6.80
CA MET A 20 1.81 -10.68 5.64
C MET A 20 1.88 -12.15 6.06
N ASP A 21 2.70 -12.49 7.06
CA ASP A 21 2.79 -13.84 7.60
C ASP A 21 1.48 -14.28 8.26
N GLU A 22 0.82 -13.41 9.02
CA GLU A 22 -0.51 -13.65 9.58
C GLU A 22 -1.56 -13.91 8.50
N ILE A 23 -1.56 -13.09 7.43
CA ILE A 23 -2.45 -13.30 6.29
C ILE A 23 -2.14 -14.66 5.63
N LYS A 24 -0.87 -14.98 5.42
CA LYS A 24 -0.46 -16.23 4.81
C LYS A 24 -0.92 -17.45 5.65
N GLN A 25 -0.79 -17.39 6.97
CA GLN A 25 -1.32 -18.42 7.87
C GLN A 25 -2.84 -18.57 7.73
N THR A 26 -3.56 -17.45 7.60
CA THR A 26 -5.03 -17.48 7.45
C THR A 26 -5.46 -18.02 6.09
N THR A 27 -4.75 -17.68 5.01
CA THR A 27 -5.10 -18.13 3.65
C THR A 27 -4.61 -19.55 3.36
N GLY A 28 -3.56 -20.02 4.04
CA GLY A 28 -2.96 -21.34 3.86
C GLY A 28 -2.40 -21.61 2.46
N HIS A 29 -2.05 -20.56 1.70
CA HIS A 29 -1.62 -20.68 0.32
C HIS A 29 -0.14 -20.32 0.13
N ASP A 30 0.63 -21.19 -0.53
CA ASP A 30 2.08 -21.04 -0.63
C ASP A 30 2.53 -19.93 -1.59
N THR A 31 1.82 -19.74 -2.70
CA THR A 31 2.24 -18.85 -3.79
C THR A 31 1.60 -17.47 -3.71
N TYR A 32 0.33 -17.38 -3.33
CA TYR A 32 -0.44 -16.13 -3.34
C TYR A 32 -0.87 -15.74 -1.94
N LEU A 33 -0.56 -14.53 -1.53
CA LEU A 33 -1.05 -13.96 -0.27
C LEU A 33 -2.59 -13.86 -0.27
N PHE A 34 -3.16 -13.52 -1.42
CA PHE A 34 -4.61 -13.48 -1.63
C PHE A 34 -4.98 -14.40 -2.82
N PRO A 35 -5.19 -15.70 -2.57
CA PRO A 35 -5.57 -16.63 -3.63
C PRO A 35 -7.01 -16.42 -4.08
N SER A 36 -7.31 -16.78 -5.34
CA SER A 36 -8.69 -16.96 -5.81
C SER A 36 -9.37 -18.13 -5.08
N THR A 37 -10.67 -18.25 -5.19
CA THR A 37 -11.43 -19.34 -4.53
C THR A 37 -10.91 -20.73 -4.88
N GLY A 38 -10.40 -20.94 -6.11
CA GLY A 38 -9.80 -22.20 -6.54
C GLY A 38 -8.29 -22.31 -6.32
N GLY A 39 -7.63 -21.30 -5.75
CA GLY A 39 -6.20 -21.31 -5.45
C GLY A 39 -5.26 -21.13 -6.65
N ALA A 40 -5.70 -21.38 -7.88
CA ALA A 40 -4.84 -21.45 -9.06
C ALA A 40 -4.29 -20.06 -9.53
N THR A 41 -4.91 -18.99 -9.12
CA THR A 41 -4.57 -17.61 -9.54
C THR A 41 -4.67 -16.64 -8.38
N PRO A 42 -4.03 -15.46 -8.45
CA PRO A 42 -4.27 -14.42 -7.46
C PRO A 42 -5.72 -13.91 -7.54
N ARG A 43 -6.21 -13.41 -6.43
CA ARG A 43 -7.54 -12.81 -6.35
C ARG A 43 -7.65 -11.58 -7.25
N ARG A 44 -8.78 -11.42 -7.92
CA ARG A 44 -9.02 -10.28 -8.81
C ARG A 44 -9.13 -8.97 -8.00
N TYR A 45 -8.70 -7.87 -8.59
CA TYR A 45 -8.69 -6.54 -7.95
C TYR A 45 -10.10 -6.03 -7.59
N ASP A 46 -11.13 -6.41 -8.36
CA ASP A 46 -12.54 -6.04 -8.12
C ASP A 46 -13.10 -6.68 -6.83
N THR A 47 -12.52 -7.81 -6.41
CA THR A 47 -12.89 -8.47 -5.16
C THR A 47 -12.66 -7.58 -3.94
N LEU A 48 -11.58 -6.77 -3.94
CA LEU A 48 -11.32 -5.84 -2.85
C LEU A 48 -12.42 -4.77 -2.74
N THR A 49 -12.86 -4.23 -3.87
CA THR A 49 -13.96 -3.24 -3.88
C THR A 49 -15.24 -3.84 -3.31
N ASN A 50 -15.55 -5.09 -3.68
CA ASN A 50 -16.73 -5.79 -3.15
C ASN A 50 -16.59 -6.12 -1.66
N ALA A 51 -15.40 -6.51 -1.21
CA ALA A 51 -15.13 -6.76 0.21
C ALA A 51 -15.31 -5.49 1.05
N VAL A 52 -14.75 -4.36 0.62
CA VAL A 52 -14.93 -3.07 1.28
C VAL A 52 -16.40 -2.66 1.34
N ARG A 53 -17.16 -2.85 0.26
CA ARG A 53 -18.60 -2.56 0.22
C ARG A 53 -19.38 -3.40 1.24
N LYS A 54 -19.08 -4.70 1.33
CA LYS A 54 -19.70 -5.60 2.32
C LYS A 54 -19.34 -5.21 3.74
N PHE A 55 -18.06 -4.89 3.98
CA PHE A 55 -17.59 -4.44 5.29
C PHE A 55 -18.28 -3.16 5.76
N VAL A 56 -18.34 -2.12 4.91
CA VAL A 56 -19.04 -0.86 5.21
C VAL A 56 -20.51 -1.12 5.56
N LYS A 57 -21.18 -1.97 4.78
CA LYS A 57 -22.59 -2.33 5.06
C LYS A 57 -22.76 -3.05 6.40
N ALA A 58 -21.82 -3.91 6.77
CA ALA A 58 -21.90 -4.70 8.01
C ALA A 58 -21.50 -3.90 9.25
N SER A 59 -20.56 -2.96 9.12
CA SER A 59 -20.01 -2.18 10.24
C SER A 59 -20.74 -0.88 10.53
N CYS A 60 -21.75 -0.51 9.76
CA CYS A 60 -22.45 0.79 9.83
C CYS A 60 -21.51 2.01 9.75
N MET A 61 -20.34 1.85 9.16
CA MET A 61 -19.38 2.92 8.91
C MET A 61 -19.80 3.79 7.73
N ASP A 62 -19.31 5.03 7.72
CA ASP A 62 -19.42 5.90 6.55
C ASP A 62 -18.84 5.22 5.30
N ARG A 63 -19.46 5.48 4.16
CA ARG A 63 -19.07 4.87 2.90
C ARG A 63 -17.66 5.30 2.50
N PHE A 64 -16.78 4.33 2.27
CA PHE A 64 -15.47 4.54 1.68
C PHE A 64 -15.15 3.48 0.60
N SER A 65 -14.13 3.72 -0.17
CA SER A 65 -13.61 2.84 -1.23
C SER A 65 -12.12 2.57 -1.05
N PRO A 66 -11.54 1.56 -1.69
CA PRO A 66 -10.09 1.34 -1.68
C PRO A 66 -9.27 2.56 -2.15
N ARG A 67 -9.86 3.40 -3.03
CA ARG A 67 -9.22 4.65 -3.48
C ARG A 67 -9.10 5.67 -2.35
N ASP A 68 -10.04 5.69 -1.43
CA ASP A 68 -10.02 6.63 -0.30
C ASP A 68 -8.92 6.27 0.69
N ILE A 69 -8.59 4.98 0.86
CA ILE A 69 -7.40 4.54 1.61
C ILE A 69 -6.11 5.14 1.01
N ARG A 70 -5.98 5.14 -0.33
CA ARG A 70 -4.83 5.77 -1.00
C ARG A 70 -4.80 7.29 -0.80
N ARG A 71 -5.95 7.95 -0.80
CA ARG A 71 -6.08 9.39 -0.54
C ARG A 71 -5.69 9.72 0.90
N THR A 72 -6.17 8.92 1.86
CA THR A 72 -5.85 9.05 3.28
C THR A 72 -4.34 8.94 3.49
N PHE A 73 -3.69 7.91 2.94
CA PHE A 73 -2.23 7.82 2.96
C PHE A 73 -1.58 9.11 2.45
N LYS A 74 -2.00 9.60 1.28
CA LYS A 74 -1.38 10.78 0.66
C LYS A 74 -1.52 12.04 1.53
N THR A 75 -2.66 12.20 2.21
CA THR A 75 -2.95 13.35 3.07
C THR A 75 -2.23 13.24 4.40
N VAL A 76 -2.42 12.13 5.11
CA VAL A 76 -1.88 11.93 6.46
C VAL A 76 -0.35 11.79 6.43
N ALA A 77 0.22 11.07 5.48
CA ALA A 77 1.66 11.02 5.32
C ALA A 77 2.27 12.39 4.99
N GLY A 78 1.49 13.28 4.35
CA GLY A 78 1.89 14.67 4.15
C GLY A 78 1.96 15.45 5.45
N SER A 79 1.02 15.29 6.36
CA SER A 79 1.06 15.93 7.68
C SER A 79 2.19 15.40 8.58
N MET A 80 2.68 14.20 8.30
CA MET A 80 3.86 13.60 8.95
C MET A 80 5.20 14.07 8.33
N GLY A 81 5.18 15.03 7.40
CA GLY A 81 6.39 15.57 6.76
C GLY A 81 6.94 14.74 5.60
N ILE A 82 6.27 13.65 5.17
CA ILE A 82 6.70 12.88 4.00
C ILE A 82 6.45 13.70 2.74
N SER A 83 7.51 13.94 1.96
CA SER A 83 7.44 14.79 0.76
C SER A 83 6.43 14.27 -0.28
N LEU A 84 5.87 15.17 -1.08
CA LEU A 84 4.92 14.80 -2.13
C LEU A 84 5.55 13.83 -3.14
N GLU A 85 6.82 14.01 -3.44
CA GLU A 85 7.56 13.14 -4.35
C GLU A 85 7.63 11.70 -3.81
N LEU A 86 8.06 11.51 -2.54
CA LEU A 86 8.12 10.19 -1.93
C LEU A 86 6.74 9.52 -1.83
N ARG A 87 5.70 10.28 -1.49
CA ARG A 87 4.32 9.77 -1.50
C ARG A 87 3.88 9.31 -2.88
N ASN A 88 4.23 10.05 -3.94
CA ASN A 88 3.94 9.65 -5.32
C ASN A 88 4.72 8.39 -5.72
N ARG A 89 6.01 8.34 -5.41
CA ARG A 89 6.86 7.17 -5.67
C ARG A 89 6.37 5.92 -4.93
N LEU A 90 5.99 6.04 -3.66
CA LEU A 90 5.42 4.94 -2.88
C LEU A 90 4.08 4.45 -3.41
N GLN A 91 3.29 5.33 -4.02
CA GLN A 91 2.02 4.96 -4.63
C GLN A 91 2.14 4.50 -6.10
N GLY A 92 3.33 4.46 -6.67
CA GLY A 92 3.54 4.08 -8.06
C GLY A 92 2.89 5.06 -9.05
N HIS A 93 2.82 6.35 -8.69
CA HIS A 93 2.38 7.38 -9.62
C HIS A 93 3.51 7.66 -10.63
N ALA A 94 3.17 7.72 -11.91
CA ALA A 94 4.13 8.14 -12.92
C ALA A 94 4.60 9.57 -12.60
N MET A 95 5.91 9.77 -12.61
CA MET A 95 6.50 11.10 -12.57
C MET A 95 6.32 11.69 -13.97
N THR A 96 5.69 12.85 -14.06
CA THR A 96 5.37 13.50 -15.35
C THR A 96 6.38 14.56 -15.74
N ASP A 97 7.29 14.89 -14.83
CA ASP A 97 8.37 15.82 -15.09
C ASP A 97 9.44 15.20 -15.99
N VAL A 98 9.83 15.92 -17.03
CA VAL A 98 10.79 15.45 -18.05
C VAL A 98 12.15 15.12 -17.44
N GLY A 99 12.59 15.88 -16.44
CA GLY A 99 13.85 15.61 -15.72
C GLY A 99 13.81 14.30 -14.96
N SER A 100 12.72 14.03 -14.24
CA SER A 100 12.54 12.80 -13.46
C SER A 100 12.37 11.56 -14.34
N VAL A 101 11.79 11.71 -15.53
CA VAL A 101 11.53 10.56 -16.44
C VAL A 101 12.79 10.11 -17.17
N HIS A 102 13.64 11.04 -17.59
CA HIS A 102 14.74 10.74 -18.50
C HIS A 102 16.13 10.72 -17.86
N TYR A 103 16.33 11.43 -16.75
CA TYR A 103 17.66 11.63 -16.17
C TYR A 103 17.81 11.04 -14.76
N ASP A 104 16.73 10.86 -13.99
CA ASP A 104 16.79 10.33 -12.62
C ASP A 104 16.61 8.81 -12.62
N ARG A 105 17.72 8.08 -12.49
CA ARG A 105 17.77 6.62 -12.36
C ARG A 105 17.94 6.16 -10.92
N TYR A 106 17.90 7.08 -9.96
CA TYR A 106 18.02 6.74 -8.55
C TYR A 106 16.75 6.01 -8.07
N ASP A 107 16.91 4.94 -7.32
CA ASP A 107 15.79 4.07 -6.92
C ASP A 107 15.00 4.58 -5.71
N TYR A 108 15.56 5.56 -4.99
CA TYR A 108 14.97 6.14 -3.77
C TYR A 108 14.63 5.10 -2.68
N LEU A 109 15.31 3.97 -2.68
CA LEU A 109 14.96 2.87 -1.79
C LEU A 109 15.18 3.20 -0.32
N ALA A 110 16.25 3.92 0.01
CA ALA A 110 16.57 4.34 1.36
C ALA A 110 15.53 5.36 1.88
N GLU A 111 15.20 6.36 1.07
CA GLU A 111 14.21 7.40 1.40
C GLU A 111 12.79 6.80 1.52
N LYS A 112 12.43 5.89 0.60
CA LYS A 112 11.18 5.15 0.70
C LYS A 112 11.10 4.32 1.98
N ARG A 113 12.20 3.69 2.40
CA ARG A 113 12.24 2.89 3.64
C ARG A 113 11.99 3.77 4.86
N THR A 114 12.68 4.91 4.94
CA THR A 114 12.48 5.89 6.01
C THR A 114 11.04 6.41 6.02
N ALA A 115 10.49 6.74 4.86
CA ALA A 115 9.12 7.23 4.74
C ALA A 115 8.07 6.18 5.13
N VAL A 116 8.28 4.91 4.77
CA VAL A 116 7.37 3.81 5.14
C VAL A 116 7.46 3.54 6.64
N GLN A 117 8.64 3.61 7.26
CA GLN A 117 8.78 3.47 8.71
C GLN A 117 8.07 4.61 9.43
N ALA A 118 8.31 5.86 9.04
CA ALA A 118 7.61 7.02 9.62
C ALA A 118 6.09 6.93 9.48
N TRP A 119 5.59 6.38 8.37
CA TRP A 119 4.17 6.12 8.17
C TRP A 119 3.63 5.11 9.18
N ILE A 120 4.32 3.98 9.40
CA ILE A 120 3.88 2.95 10.34
C ILE A 120 3.91 3.46 11.77
N ASP A 121 4.96 4.19 12.16
CA ASP A 121 5.07 4.77 13.50
C ASP A 121 3.91 5.74 13.77
N GLY A 122 3.67 6.69 12.85
CA GLY A 122 2.57 7.64 12.98
C GLY A 122 1.19 6.98 12.90
N LEU A 123 1.01 5.94 12.09
CA LEU A 123 -0.23 5.18 12.02
C LEU A 123 -0.49 4.44 13.34
N SER A 124 0.54 3.87 13.95
CA SER A 124 0.45 3.18 15.24
C SER A 124 -0.03 4.10 16.36
N GLU A 125 0.41 5.35 16.36
CA GLU A 125 -0.08 6.36 17.31
C GLU A 125 -1.56 6.70 17.08
N ILE A 126 -1.99 6.86 15.83
CA ILE A 126 -3.37 7.22 15.47
C ILE A 126 -4.34 6.08 15.83
N VAL A 127 -3.96 4.85 15.49
CA VAL A 127 -4.85 3.67 15.61
C VAL A 127 -4.64 2.92 16.91
N LYS A 128 -3.62 3.29 17.73
CA LYS A 128 -3.20 2.56 18.94
C LYS A 128 -2.98 1.08 18.66
N ILE A 129 -2.32 0.78 17.54
CA ILE A 129 -1.93 -0.59 17.20
C ILE A 129 -0.95 -1.04 18.28
N LYS A 130 -1.35 -2.03 19.07
CA LYS A 130 -0.43 -2.69 20.01
C LYS A 130 0.54 -3.54 19.19
N GLU A 131 1.83 -3.36 19.46
CA GLU A 131 2.88 -4.25 18.94
C GLU A 131 2.69 -5.70 19.40
#